data_dd9c36aa83a55cba94f5dcb02071fb1b
#
_entry.id   dd9c36aa83a55cba94f5dcb02071fb1b
#
_cell.length_a   1.000
_cell.length_b   1.000
_cell.length_c   1.000
_cell.angle_alpha   90.00
_cell.angle_beta   90.00
_cell.angle_gamma   90.00
#
_symmetry.space_group_name_H-M   'P 1'
#
loop_
_entity.id
_entity.type
_entity.pdbx_description
1 polymer ?
#
loop_
_entity_poly.entity_id
_entity_poly.type
_entity_poly.pdbx_seq_one_letter_code
_entity_poly.pdbx_strand_id
1 'polypeptide(L)'
;MAQAEEVARQGGKEIVLTGVNIGDFGKTTGEHFIDLIRALDEVEGIERYRISSIEPNLLTDEAIDFVAHSRRFAPHFHIPLQSGSDAVLKLMRRRYDTALFRHKIETVKAAMPHAFIGVDVIVGTRGETDEYFEEAYRFIESLDVTQLHVFSYSERPGTQALKIDYVVDPATKHARSQRLLDLSDQKWRAFYEAHSGQTAKVLFEHTRKNGLMHGFTENYIKVERPYDASLVNQAVRVRLGGWNADQRALTADELEEGGEHGR
;
A
#
# COMPACT_ATOMS: atom_id res chain seq x y z
N MET A 1 -20.53 -5.83 7.15
CA MET A 1 -21.12 -6.88 6.29
C MET A 1 -22.13 -6.27 5.31
N ALA A 2 -23.24 -5.69 5.74
CA ALA A 2 -24.31 -5.19 4.87
C ALA A 2 -23.83 -4.25 3.72
N GLN A 3 -22.84 -3.40 3.95
CA GLN A 3 -22.25 -2.56 2.89
C GLN A 3 -21.54 -3.39 1.81
N ALA A 4 -20.79 -4.43 2.19
CA ALA A 4 -20.10 -5.28 1.24
C ALA A 4 -21.08 -6.09 0.37
N GLU A 5 -22.14 -6.62 0.99
CA GLU A 5 -23.22 -7.33 0.30
C GLU A 5 -23.98 -6.40 -0.67
N GLU A 6 -24.19 -5.13 -0.28
CA GLU A 6 -24.82 -4.14 -1.16
C GLU A 6 -23.95 -3.82 -2.38
N VAL A 7 -22.63 -3.61 -2.16
CA VAL A 7 -21.68 -3.38 -3.25
C VAL A 7 -21.65 -4.58 -4.20
N ALA A 8 -21.66 -5.81 -3.66
CA ALA A 8 -21.72 -7.03 -4.46
C ALA A 8 -22.99 -7.09 -5.32
N ARG A 9 -24.17 -6.79 -4.74
CA ARG A 9 -25.46 -6.75 -5.48
C ARG A 9 -25.47 -5.71 -6.60
N GLN A 10 -24.74 -4.59 -6.42
CA GLN A 10 -24.59 -3.54 -7.43
C GLN A 10 -23.52 -3.87 -8.48
N GLY A 11 -22.88 -5.04 -8.41
CA GLY A 11 -21.84 -5.47 -9.36
C GLY A 11 -20.45 -4.90 -9.10
N GLY A 12 -20.21 -4.28 -7.94
CA GLY A 12 -18.88 -3.85 -7.53
C GLY A 12 -17.95 -5.04 -7.34
N LYS A 13 -16.70 -4.90 -7.80
CA LYS A 13 -15.71 -5.99 -7.82
C LYS A 13 -14.63 -5.84 -6.76
N GLU A 14 -14.30 -4.62 -6.39
CA GLU A 14 -13.28 -4.32 -5.39
C GLU A 14 -13.84 -3.41 -4.30
N ILE A 15 -13.49 -3.71 -3.06
CA ILE A 15 -13.78 -2.86 -1.89
C ILE A 15 -12.46 -2.51 -1.21
N VAL A 16 -12.24 -1.21 -0.98
CA VAL A 16 -11.12 -0.72 -0.17
C VAL A 16 -11.62 -0.46 1.25
N LEU A 17 -11.07 -1.19 2.22
CA LEU A 17 -11.38 -1.00 3.64
C LEU A 17 -10.64 0.25 4.13
N THR A 18 -11.38 1.27 4.53
CA THR A 18 -10.82 2.55 4.98
C THR A 18 -11.26 2.88 6.40
N GLY A 19 -10.42 3.61 7.11
CA GLY A 19 -10.70 4.09 8.46
C GLY A 19 -9.54 4.92 8.98
N VAL A 20 -9.77 5.71 10.04
CA VAL A 20 -8.71 6.49 10.71
C VAL A 20 -7.65 5.54 11.30
N ASN A 21 -8.10 4.42 11.86
CA ASN A 21 -7.26 3.34 12.36
C ASN A 21 -8.02 2.03 12.24
N ILE A 22 -7.91 1.39 11.08
CA ILE A 22 -8.70 0.19 10.77
C ILE A 22 -8.37 -0.99 11.70
N GLY A 23 -7.14 -1.06 12.21
CA GLY A 23 -6.69 -2.11 13.12
C GLY A 23 -7.35 -2.04 14.51
N ASP A 24 -7.96 -0.91 14.88
CA ASP A 24 -8.75 -0.77 16.11
C ASP A 24 -10.22 -1.23 15.95
N PHE A 25 -10.57 -1.86 14.82
CA PHE A 25 -11.92 -2.39 14.60
C PHE A 25 -12.35 -3.30 15.75
N GLY A 26 -13.60 -3.13 16.19
CA GLY A 26 -14.20 -3.96 17.21
C GLY A 26 -13.76 -3.68 18.66
N LYS A 27 -12.88 -2.72 18.90
CA LYS A 27 -12.32 -2.40 20.24
C LYS A 27 -13.40 -2.11 21.30
N THR A 28 -14.55 -1.59 20.90
CA THR A 28 -15.68 -1.30 21.79
C THR A 28 -16.70 -2.42 21.86
N THR A 29 -16.67 -3.40 20.95
CA THR A 29 -17.63 -4.51 20.84
C THR A 29 -17.02 -5.85 21.22
N GLY A 30 -15.69 -5.91 21.42
CA GLY A 30 -14.98 -7.16 21.73
C GLY A 30 -14.63 -7.99 20.50
N GLU A 31 -14.85 -7.44 19.31
CA GLU A 31 -14.41 -8.03 18.05
C GLU A 31 -12.99 -7.55 17.71
N HIS A 32 -12.34 -8.21 16.76
CA HIS A 32 -11.01 -7.86 16.28
C HIS A 32 -10.99 -7.67 14.76
N PHE A 33 -9.98 -6.97 14.26
CA PHE A 33 -9.82 -6.75 12.82
C PHE A 33 -9.78 -8.09 12.03
N ILE A 34 -9.17 -9.13 12.61
CA ILE A 34 -9.13 -10.46 12.00
C ILE A 34 -10.56 -11.05 11.80
N ASP A 35 -11.47 -10.80 12.73
CA ASP A 35 -12.85 -11.30 12.63
C ASP A 35 -13.57 -10.63 11.46
N LEU A 36 -13.34 -9.31 11.27
CA LEU A 36 -13.89 -8.57 10.15
C LEU A 36 -13.38 -9.11 8.81
N ILE A 37 -12.05 -9.29 8.65
CA ILE A 37 -11.50 -9.72 7.36
C ILE A 37 -11.89 -11.16 7.02
N ARG A 38 -12.03 -12.04 8.01
CA ARG A 38 -12.58 -13.39 7.83
C ARG A 38 -14.03 -13.36 7.34
N ALA A 39 -14.87 -12.54 7.98
CA ALA A 39 -16.26 -12.41 7.58
C ALA A 39 -16.40 -11.81 6.17
N LEU A 40 -15.58 -10.83 5.81
CA LEU A 40 -15.58 -10.22 4.48
C LEU A 40 -15.12 -11.20 3.39
N ASP A 41 -14.20 -12.09 3.68
CA ASP A 41 -13.70 -13.09 2.71
C ASP A 41 -14.80 -14.07 2.27
N GLU A 42 -15.86 -14.23 3.07
CA GLU A 42 -17.02 -15.09 2.75
C GLU A 42 -18.10 -14.38 1.91
N VAL A 43 -18.00 -13.05 1.72
CA VAL A 43 -18.99 -12.31 0.92
C VAL A 43 -18.85 -12.64 -0.55
N GLU A 44 -19.86 -13.26 -1.13
CA GLU A 44 -19.92 -13.60 -2.55
C GLU A 44 -20.12 -12.36 -3.42
N GLY A 45 -19.58 -12.38 -4.64
CA GLY A 45 -19.73 -11.29 -5.63
C GLY A 45 -18.62 -10.24 -5.56
N ILE A 46 -17.90 -10.11 -4.44
CA ILE A 46 -16.69 -9.29 -4.36
C ILE A 46 -15.47 -10.15 -4.74
N GLU A 47 -14.70 -9.67 -5.68
CA GLU A 47 -13.52 -10.37 -6.14
C GLU A 47 -12.27 -9.96 -5.36
N ARG A 48 -12.24 -8.73 -4.81
CA ARG A 48 -11.04 -8.20 -4.17
C ARG A 48 -11.34 -7.22 -3.05
N TYR A 49 -10.67 -7.42 -1.92
CA TYR A 49 -10.58 -6.46 -0.83
C TYR A 49 -9.17 -5.89 -0.74
N ARG A 50 -9.05 -4.58 -0.50
CA ARG A 50 -7.79 -3.93 -0.14
C ARG A 50 -7.87 -3.38 1.27
N ILE A 51 -6.83 -3.64 2.04
CA ILE A 51 -6.62 -2.99 3.33
C ILE A 51 -5.94 -1.66 3.03
N SER A 52 -6.54 -0.55 3.46
CA SER A 52 -5.90 0.75 3.39
C SER A 52 -4.81 0.89 4.46
N SER A 53 -4.72 2.01 5.16
CA SER A 53 -3.68 2.22 6.17
C SER A 53 -3.95 1.44 7.47
N ILE A 54 -2.99 0.64 7.92
CA ILE A 54 -3.02 -0.07 9.21
C ILE A 54 -1.71 0.14 9.96
N GLU A 55 -1.78 0.59 11.23
CA GLU A 55 -0.59 0.81 12.04
C GLU A 55 0.18 -0.50 12.33
N PRO A 56 1.53 -0.45 12.38
CA PRO A 56 2.37 -1.65 12.53
C PRO A 56 2.04 -2.49 13.76
N ASN A 57 1.71 -1.83 14.88
CA ASN A 57 1.35 -2.48 16.14
C ASN A 57 -0.05 -3.12 16.14
N LEU A 58 -0.88 -2.82 15.14
CA LEU A 58 -2.22 -3.36 14.98
C LEU A 58 -2.33 -4.40 13.85
N LEU A 59 -1.33 -4.43 12.97
CA LEU A 59 -1.20 -5.47 11.95
C LEU A 59 -0.62 -6.73 12.61
N THR A 60 -1.49 -7.66 12.99
CA THR A 60 -1.07 -8.92 13.62
C THR A 60 -0.49 -9.89 12.58
N ASP A 61 0.40 -10.78 13.00
CA ASP A 61 0.96 -11.82 12.12
C ASP A 61 -0.14 -12.79 11.65
N GLU A 62 -1.17 -13.02 12.48
CA GLU A 62 -2.37 -13.78 12.11
C GLU A 62 -3.14 -13.10 10.95
N ALA A 63 -3.26 -11.78 10.96
CA ALA A 63 -3.92 -11.06 9.86
C ALA A 63 -3.08 -11.14 8.57
N ILE A 64 -1.75 -11.07 8.67
CA ILE A 64 -0.84 -11.24 7.52
C ILE A 64 -0.99 -12.64 6.94
N ASP A 65 -0.95 -13.67 7.79
CA ASP A 65 -1.10 -15.06 7.36
C ASP A 65 -2.47 -15.30 6.72
N PHE A 66 -3.55 -14.75 7.30
CA PHE A 66 -4.88 -14.83 6.72
C PHE A 66 -4.93 -14.20 5.32
N VAL A 67 -4.40 -13.00 5.14
CA VAL A 67 -4.36 -12.32 3.82
C VAL A 67 -3.58 -13.16 2.81
N ALA A 68 -2.46 -13.77 3.22
CA ALA A 68 -1.64 -14.59 2.35
C ALA A 68 -2.39 -15.83 1.82
N HIS A 69 -3.35 -16.37 2.56
CA HIS A 69 -4.14 -17.55 2.20
C HIS A 69 -5.56 -17.21 1.71
N SER A 70 -5.97 -15.96 1.80
CA SER A 70 -7.28 -15.49 1.35
C SER A 70 -7.41 -15.55 -0.17
N ARG A 71 -8.63 -15.83 -0.62
CA ARG A 71 -8.98 -15.81 -2.05
C ARG A 71 -9.30 -14.40 -2.57
N ARG A 72 -9.64 -13.48 -1.66
CA ARG A 72 -10.18 -12.16 -2.01
C ARG A 72 -9.34 -11.01 -1.49
N PHE A 73 -8.55 -11.19 -0.42
CA PHE A 73 -7.69 -10.12 0.06
C PHE A 73 -6.46 -9.95 -0.83
N ALA A 74 -6.28 -8.73 -1.33
CA ALA A 74 -5.16 -8.38 -2.20
C ALA A 74 -3.83 -8.39 -1.44
N PRO A 75 -2.73 -8.87 -2.04
CA PRO A 75 -1.38 -8.77 -1.48
C PRO A 75 -0.88 -7.32 -1.56
N HIS A 76 -1.54 -6.45 -0.82
CA HIS A 76 -1.31 -5.02 -0.78
C HIS A 76 -1.49 -4.49 0.63
N PHE A 77 -0.47 -3.83 1.14
CA PHE A 77 -0.47 -3.22 2.47
C PHE A 77 -0.03 -1.77 2.39
N HIS A 78 -0.65 -0.94 3.21
CA HIS A 78 -0.20 0.40 3.47
C HIS A 78 0.07 0.51 4.97
N ILE A 79 1.34 0.61 5.35
CA ILE A 79 1.80 0.55 6.74
C ILE A 79 2.55 1.85 7.07
N PRO A 80 1.97 2.78 7.82
CA PRO A 80 2.62 4.05 8.14
C PRO A 80 3.80 3.82 9.11
N LEU A 81 5.01 4.17 8.65
CA LEU A 81 6.24 4.16 9.47
C LEU A 81 6.41 5.47 10.22
N GLN A 82 6.16 6.56 9.57
CA GLN A 82 6.36 7.95 10.00
C GLN A 82 7.82 8.38 10.06
N SER A 83 8.71 7.64 10.71
CA SER A 83 10.16 7.85 10.72
C SER A 83 10.91 6.53 10.89
N GLY A 84 12.07 6.42 10.26
CA GLY A 84 12.97 5.28 10.44
C GLY A 84 13.98 5.47 11.59
N SER A 85 13.78 6.46 12.47
CA SER A 85 14.57 6.67 13.68
C SER A 85 13.72 6.48 14.93
N ASP A 86 14.15 5.60 15.85
CA ASP A 86 13.45 5.34 17.11
C ASP A 86 13.38 6.58 18.01
N ALA A 87 14.41 7.45 17.94
CA ALA A 87 14.40 8.71 18.66
C ALA A 87 13.26 9.61 18.18
N VAL A 88 13.06 9.72 16.86
CA VAL A 88 11.99 10.52 16.27
C VAL A 88 10.61 9.87 16.51
N LEU A 89 10.48 8.55 16.38
CA LEU A 89 9.25 7.82 16.68
C LEU A 89 8.80 8.06 18.15
N LYS A 90 9.74 8.06 19.09
CA LYS A 90 9.48 8.38 20.49
C LYS A 90 9.01 9.83 20.67
N LEU A 91 9.60 10.80 19.98
CA LEU A 91 9.15 12.19 19.99
C LEU A 91 7.73 12.32 19.45
N MET A 92 7.40 11.55 18.41
CA MET A 92 6.05 11.45 17.84
C MET A 92 5.06 10.65 18.72
N ARG A 93 5.52 10.05 19.81
CA ARG A 93 4.75 9.18 20.71
C ARG A 93 4.14 7.97 19.99
N ARG A 94 4.87 7.39 19.05
CA ARG A 94 4.42 6.18 18.38
C ARG A 94 4.49 4.98 19.32
N ARG A 95 3.59 4.01 19.10
CA ARG A 95 3.47 2.78 19.92
C ARG A 95 4.24 1.61 19.32
N TYR A 96 5.16 1.89 18.43
CA TYR A 96 6.03 0.93 17.75
C TYR A 96 7.40 1.57 17.54
N ASP A 97 8.37 0.74 17.28
CA ASP A 97 9.74 1.08 16.94
C ASP A 97 10.13 0.53 15.56
N THR A 98 11.35 0.80 15.14
CA THR A 98 11.89 0.33 13.86
C THR A 98 12.02 -1.19 13.81
N ALA A 99 12.30 -1.85 14.95
CA ALA A 99 12.41 -3.30 15.02
C ALA A 99 11.06 -3.98 14.76
N LEU A 100 9.97 -3.52 15.39
CA LEU A 100 8.62 -4.02 15.11
C LEU A 100 8.22 -3.77 13.66
N PHE A 101 8.51 -2.57 13.13
CA PHE A 101 8.19 -2.25 11.75
C PHE A 101 8.89 -3.20 10.77
N ARG A 102 10.20 -3.40 10.94
CA ARG A 102 11.00 -4.35 10.13
C ARG A 102 10.40 -5.75 10.19
N HIS A 103 10.09 -6.23 11.40
CA HIS A 103 9.46 -7.54 11.57
C HIS A 103 8.18 -7.68 10.73
N LYS A 104 7.31 -6.65 10.71
CA LYS A 104 6.07 -6.69 9.91
C LYS A 104 6.35 -6.75 8.41
N ILE A 105 7.31 -5.94 7.91
CA ILE A 105 7.71 -5.99 6.50
C ILE A 105 8.24 -7.39 6.13
N GLU A 106 9.14 -7.93 6.95
CA GLU A 106 9.72 -9.26 6.72
C GLU A 106 8.67 -10.37 6.77
N THR A 107 7.71 -10.30 7.70
CA THR A 107 6.60 -11.25 7.81
C THR A 107 5.70 -11.19 6.56
N VAL A 108 5.33 -9.99 6.10
CA VAL A 108 4.55 -9.84 4.86
C VAL A 108 5.30 -10.41 3.67
N LYS A 109 6.59 -10.08 3.52
CA LYS A 109 7.39 -10.53 2.38
C LYS A 109 7.71 -12.02 2.41
N ALA A 110 7.85 -12.61 3.59
CA ALA A 110 8.02 -14.06 3.73
C ALA A 110 6.76 -14.82 3.30
N ALA A 111 5.57 -14.32 3.66
CA ALA A 111 4.29 -14.94 3.28
C ALA A 111 3.89 -14.61 1.83
N MET A 112 4.16 -13.40 1.37
CA MET A 112 3.76 -12.86 0.05
C MET A 112 4.92 -12.06 -0.57
N PRO A 113 5.91 -12.70 -1.21
CA PRO A 113 7.08 -12.00 -1.79
C PRO A 113 6.71 -10.91 -2.82
N HIS A 114 5.59 -11.12 -3.52
CA HIS A 114 5.04 -10.22 -4.54
C HIS A 114 4.14 -9.11 -3.98
N ALA A 115 3.94 -9.02 -2.66
CA ALA A 115 3.07 -8.01 -2.08
C ALA A 115 3.61 -6.60 -2.29
N PHE A 116 2.69 -5.69 -2.62
CA PHE A 116 2.94 -4.25 -2.59
C PHE A 116 2.92 -3.73 -1.14
N ILE A 117 3.94 -2.99 -0.74
CA ILE A 117 3.97 -2.33 0.57
C ILE A 117 4.22 -0.84 0.37
N GLY A 118 3.18 -0.03 0.62
CA GLY A 118 3.28 1.42 0.70
C GLY A 118 3.56 1.88 2.14
N VAL A 119 4.37 2.91 2.29
CA VAL A 119 4.85 3.39 3.60
C VAL A 119 4.75 4.91 3.67
N ASP A 120 4.08 5.43 4.71
CA ASP A 120 4.08 6.87 4.98
C ASP A 120 5.31 7.28 5.77
N VAL A 121 5.96 8.36 5.36
CA VAL A 121 7.11 8.97 6.05
C VAL A 121 6.90 10.47 6.17
N ILE A 122 7.13 11.02 7.35
CA ILE A 122 7.07 12.46 7.61
C ILE A 122 8.50 12.98 7.80
N VAL A 123 8.84 14.02 7.04
CA VAL A 123 10.17 14.64 7.03
C VAL A 123 10.13 15.98 7.70
N GLY A 124 11.17 16.29 8.46
CA GLY A 124 11.39 17.61 9.05
C GLY A 124 10.51 17.86 10.26
N THR A 125 10.17 16.82 11.02
CA THR A 125 9.52 16.97 12.32
C THR A 125 10.44 17.68 13.31
N ARG A 126 9.87 18.34 14.29
CA ARG A 126 10.68 18.91 15.37
C ARG A 126 11.47 17.80 16.07
N GLY A 127 12.75 18.05 16.32
CA GLY A 127 13.68 17.08 16.91
C GLY A 127 14.35 16.12 15.92
N GLU A 128 14.01 16.17 14.62
CA GLU A 128 14.69 15.40 13.59
C GLU A 128 16.02 16.06 13.22
N THR A 129 17.10 15.67 13.90
CA THR A 129 18.46 16.10 13.56
C THR A 129 18.94 15.49 12.25
N ASP A 130 20.07 15.97 11.69
CA ASP A 130 20.67 15.34 10.51
C ASP A 130 21.05 13.89 10.77
N GLU A 131 21.55 13.58 11.94
CA GLU A 131 21.89 12.22 12.36
C GLU A 131 20.66 11.30 12.36
N TYR A 132 19.54 11.76 12.94
CA TYR A 132 18.30 10.99 12.96
C TYR A 132 17.67 10.83 11.58
N PHE A 133 17.82 11.84 10.71
CA PHE A 133 17.37 11.70 9.33
C PHE A 133 18.24 10.67 8.57
N GLU A 134 19.56 10.68 8.73
CA GLU A 134 20.43 9.70 8.08
C GLU A 134 20.19 8.27 8.59
N GLU A 135 19.91 8.10 9.89
CA GLU A 135 19.47 6.84 10.49
C GLU A 135 18.17 6.37 9.81
N ALA A 136 17.17 7.25 9.75
CA ALA A 136 15.89 6.96 9.13
C ALA A 136 16.01 6.60 7.65
N TYR A 137 16.82 7.34 6.90
CA TYR A 137 17.05 7.08 5.48
C TYR A 137 17.64 5.68 5.25
N ARG A 138 18.73 5.35 5.97
CA ARG A 138 19.38 4.03 5.86
C ARG A 138 18.47 2.89 6.26
N PHE A 139 17.67 3.10 7.30
CA PHE A 139 16.67 2.12 7.72
C PHE A 139 15.66 1.86 6.59
N ILE A 140 15.05 2.90 6.03
CA ILE A 140 14.05 2.79 4.95
C ILE A 140 14.66 2.19 3.67
N GLU A 141 15.88 2.59 3.33
CA GLU A 141 16.63 2.05 2.19
C GLU A 141 16.79 0.53 2.30
N SER A 142 17.08 0.03 3.51
CA SER A 142 17.29 -1.39 3.79
C SER A 142 16.02 -2.26 3.77
N LEU A 143 14.82 -1.66 3.75
CA LEU A 143 13.56 -2.39 3.78
C LEU A 143 13.10 -2.80 2.38
N ASP A 144 12.51 -3.98 2.27
CA ASP A 144 11.80 -4.42 1.05
C ASP A 144 10.38 -3.84 1.01
N VAL A 145 10.29 -2.54 0.77
CA VAL A 145 9.04 -1.80 0.58
C VAL A 145 8.97 -1.28 -0.85
N THR A 146 7.74 -1.06 -1.34
CA THR A 146 7.53 -0.73 -2.76
C THR A 146 7.50 0.77 -3.01
N GLN A 147 6.84 1.54 -2.15
CA GLN A 147 6.62 2.97 -2.37
C GLN A 147 6.59 3.73 -1.06
N LEU A 148 7.16 4.93 -1.07
CA LEU A 148 7.06 5.86 0.05
C LEU A 148 6.10 7.00 -0.30
N HIS A 149 5.21 7.32 0.62
CA HIS A 149 4.42 8.53 0.62
C HIS A 149 5.11 9.52 1.56
N VAL A 150 5.81 10.48 0.99
CA VAL A 150 6.67 11.42 1.73
C VAL A 150 5.88 12.68 2.01
N PHE A 151 5.74 13.02 3.28
CA PHE A 151 5.04 14.22 3.77
C PHE A 151 6.03 15.16 4.45
N SER A 152 6.03 16.43 4.06
CA SER A 152 6.74 17.47 4.81
C SER A 152 5.94 17.83 6.06
N TYR A 153 6.60 17.82 7.21
CA TYR A 153 5.97 18.21 8.46
C TYR A 153 5.48 19.66 8.44
N SER A 154 4.22 19.84 8.81
CA SER A 154 3.59 21.13 8.98
C SER A 154 3.19 21.34 10.45
N GLU A 155 3.60 22.45 11.03
CA GLU A 155 3.26 22.80 12.39
C GLU A 155 1.77 23.10 12.55
N ARG A 156 1.19 22.61 13.64
CA ARG A 156 -0.20 22.90 13.99
C ARG A 156 -0.24 23.59 15.35
N PRO A 157 -0.89 24.76 15.47
CA PRO A 157 -1.05 25.47 16.74
C PRO A 157 -1.65 24.56 17.83
N GLY A 158 -1.13 24.69 19.06
CA GLY A 158 -1.63 23.94 20.23
C GLY A 158 -1.13 22.51 20.36
N THR A 159 -0.29 22.01 19.45
CA THR A 159 0.26 20.65 19.55
C THR A 159 1.47 20.59 20.51
N GLN A 160 1.65 19.42 21.16
CA GLN A 160 2.81 19.18 22.03
C GLN A 160 4.13 19.19 21.27
N ALA A 161 4.10 18.89 19.97
CA ALA A 161 5.28 18.92 19.10
C ALA A 161 5.95 20.29 19.08
N LEU A 162 5.20 21.38 19.24
CA LEU A 162 5.75 22.75 19.29
C LEU A 162 6.66 23.01 20.50
N LYS A 163 6.65 22.15 21.51
CA LYS A 163 7.54 22.23 22.70
C LYS A 163 8.92 21.64 22.46
N ILE A 164 9.15 21.01 21.32
CA ILE A 164 10.44 20.46 20.94
C ILE A 164 11.25 21.59 20.29
N ASP A 165 12.42 21.91 20.86
CA ASP A 165 13.18 23.10 20.50
C ASP A 165 13.84 23.03 19.12
N TYR A 166 14.29 21.83 18.70
CA TYR A 166 14.96 21.67 17.40
C TYR A 166 13.95 21.77 16.25
N VAL A 167 14.13 22.78 15.42
CA VAL A 167 13.27 23.04 14.24
C VAL A 167 14.09 22.85 12.97
N VAL A 168 13.59 22.03 12.06
CA VAL A 168 14.20 21.84 10.73
C VAL A 168 13.77 22.98 9.82
N ASP A 169 14.73 23.66 9.19
CA ASP A 169 14.45 24.73 8.26
C ASP A 169 13.82 24.23 6.94
N PRO A 170 13.09 25.10 6.20
CA PRO A 170 12.39 24.70 4.98
C PRO A 170 13.28 24.12 3.88
N ALA A 171 14.51 24.63 3.71
CA ALA A 171 15.43 24.16 2.68
C ALA A 171 15.91 22.74 2.99
N THR A 172 16.26 22.48 4.24
CA THR A 172 16.62 21.13 4.73
C THR A 172 15.44 20.16 4.61
N LYS A 173 14.23 20.56 4.97
CA LYS A 173 13.02 19.72 4.75
C LYS A 173 12.85 19.34 3.28
N HIS A 174 13.00 20.32 2.38
CA HIS A 174 12.88 20.08 0.95
C HIS A 174 13.95 19.10 0.45
N ALA A 175 15.20 19.30 0.82
CA ALA A 175 16.30 18.41 0.43
C ALA A 175 16.09 16.97 0.93
N ARG A 176 15.69 16.80 2.20
CA ARG A 176 15.38 15.49 2.78
C ARG A 176 14.19 14.82 2.08
N SER A 177 13.11 15.58 1.81
CA SER A 177 11.95 15.08 1.07
C SER A 177 12.34 14.59 -0.31
N GLN A 178 13.17 15.34 -1.04
CA GLN A 178 13.61 14.95 -2.38
C GLN A 178 14.41 13.63 -2.35
N ARG A 179 15.34 13.46 -1.40
CA ARG A 179 16.10 12.22 -1.25
C ARG A 179 15.18 11.00 -1.03
N LEU A 180 14.15 11.13 -0.21
CA LEU A 180 13.18 10.03 0.02
C LEU A 180 12.25 9.80 -1.18
N LEU A 181 11.89 10.85 -1.92
CA LEU A 181 11.12 10.69 -3.17
C LEU A 181 11.94 9.97 -4.25
N ASP A 182 13.22 10.29 -4.37
CA ASP A 182 14.13 9.61 -5.30
C ASP A 182 14.29 8.13 -4.92
N LEU A 183 14.45 7.82 -3.63
CA LEU A 183 14.47 6.46 -3.13
C LEU A 183 13.13 5.72 -3.39
N SER A 184 12.00 6.41 -3.21
CA SER A 184 10.67 5.87 -3.52
C SER A 184 10.55 5.51 -5.00
N ASP A 185 10.97 6.40 -5.91
CA ASP A 185 10.92 6.14 -7.35
C ASP A 185 11.78 4.93 -7.73
N GLN A 186 12.98 4.80 -7.17
CA GLN A 186 13.85 3.64 -7.39
C GLN A 186 13.19 2.33 -6.95
N LYS A 187 12.63 2.28 -5.73
CA LYS A 187 11.96 1.08 -5.20
C LYS A 187 10.70 0.74 -6.02
N TRP A 188 9.90 1.73 -6.36
CA TRP A 188 8.69 1.56 -7.15
C TRP A 188 9.00 1.02 -8.56
N ARG A 189 10.02 1.57 -9.24
CA ARG A 189 10.46 1.08 -10.55
C ARG A 189 10.96 -0.36 -10.47
N ALA A 190 11.81 -0.67 -9.49
CA ALA A 190 12.32 -2.02 -9.30
C ALA A 190 11.19 -3.04 -9.08
N PHE A 191 10.14 -2.66 -8.33
CA PHE A 191 8.97 -3.52 -8.13
C PHE A 191 8.21 -3.76 -9.44
N TYR A 192 7.96 -2.73 -10.24
CA TYR A 192 7.28 -2.86 -11.53
C TYR A 192 8.10 -3.71 -12.51
N GLU A 193 9.40 -3.45 -12.60
CA GLU A 193 10.31 -4.18 -13.50
C GLU A 193 10.39 -5.67 -13.16
N ALA A 194 10.39 -6.01 -11.87
CA ALA A 194 10.38 -7.39 -11.41
C ALA A 194 9.11 -8.16 -11.81
N HIS A 195 8.02 -7.46 -12.13
CA HIS A 195 6.76 -8.06 -12.55
C HIS A 195 6.51 -8.00 -14.07
N SER A 196 7.32 -7.26 -14.82
CA SER A 196 7.23 -7.23 -16.29
C SER A 196 7.43 -8.63 -16.87
N GLY A 197 6.62 -8.99 -17.86
CA GLY A 197 6.61 -10.33 -18.48
C GLY A 197 5.82 -11.39 -17.71
N GLN A 198 5.35 -11.10 -16.49
CA GLN A 198 4.52 -12.03 -15.72
C GLN A 198 3.04 -11.91 -16.11
N THR A 199 2.28 -12.96 -15.86
CA THR A 199 0.82 -12.93 -15.96
C THR A 199 0.22 -12.46 -14.65
N ALA A 200 -0.73 -11.52 -14.72
CA ALA A 200 -1.45 -10.99 -13.56
C ALA A 200 -2.93 -10.81 -13.85
N LYS A 201 -3.76 -10.87 -12.81
CA LYS A 201 -5.19 -10.54 -12.86
C LYS A 201 -5.35 -9.05 -12.67
N VAL A 202 -5.88 -8.36 -13.67
CA VAL A 202 -6.08 -6.90 -13.69
C VAL A 202 -7.57 -6.59 -13.67
N LEU A 203 -8.00 -5.75 -12.74
CA LEU A 203 -9.34 -5.15 -12.74
C LEU A 203 -9.26 -3.83 -13.50
N PHE A 204 -9.93 -3.76 -14.66
CA PHE A 204 -9.95 -2.55 -15.48
C PHE A 204 -11.03 -1.58 -15.04
N GLU A 205 -10.65 -0.29 -15.01
CA GLU A 205 -11.52 0.81 -14.61
C GLU A 205 -12.33 1.36 -15.79
N HIS A 206 -13.42 2.05 -15.45
CA HIS A 206 -14.28 2.72 -16.43
C HIS A 206 -13.58 3.90 -17.16
N THR A 207 -12.54 4.47 -16.58
CA THR A 207 -11.92 5.71 -17.07
C THR A 207 -11.27 5.50 -18.43
N ARG A 208 -11.68 6.34 -19.40
CA ARG A 208 -11.07 6.42 -20.72
C ARG A 208 -10.34 7.76 -20.87
N LYS A 209 -9.04 7.71 -21.17
CA LYS A 209 -8.22 8.91 -21.44
C LYS A 209 -7.38 8.67 -22.69
N ASN A 210 -7.50 9.55 -23.68
CA ASN A 210 -6.74 9.48 -24.94
C ASN A 210 -6.87 8.11 -25.67
N GLY A 211 -8.02 7.46 -25.59
CA GLY A 211 -8.22 6.13 -26.21
C GLY A 211 -7.66 4.97 -25.41
N LEU A 212 -7.13 5.22 -24.22
CA LEU A 212 -6.56 4.23 -23.31
C LEU A 212 -7.45 4.02 -22.08
N MET A 213 -7.38 2.84 -21.49
CA MET A 213 -7.96 2.51 -20.21
C MET A 213 -6.86 2.00 -19.28
N HIS A 214 -7.15 2.08 -17.97
CA HIS A 214 -6.24 1.62 -16.92
C HIS A 214 -6.93 0.57 -16.06
N GLY A 215 -6.12 -0.22 -15.41
CA GLY A 215 -6.54 -1.14 -14.37
C GLY A 215 -5.40 -1.38 -13.37
N PHE A 216 -5.71 -2.16 -12.33
CA PHE A 216 -4.72 -2.51 -11.32
C PHE A 216 -4.67 -4.02 -11.11
N THR A 217 -3.46 -4.53 -10.95
CA THR A 217 -3.24 -5.91 -10.51
C THR A 217 -3.65 -6.08 -9.03
N GLU A 218 -3.66 -7.31 -8.55
CA GLU A 218 -3.91 -7.61 -7.14
C GLU A 218 -2.86 -6.94 -6.24
N ASN A 219 -1.59 -6.94 -6.63
CA ASN A 219 -0.50 -6.25 -5.94
C ASN A 219 -0.27 -4.80 -6.42
N TYR A 220 -1.32 -4.13 -6.88
CA TYR A 220 -1.40 -2.70 -7.13
C TYR A 220 -0.49 -2.15 -8.25
N ILE A 221 -0.05 -2.98 -9.19
CA ILE A 221 0.63 -2.49 -10.39
C ILE A 221 -0.41 -1.87 -11.32
N LYS A 222 -0.19 -0.63 -11.71
CA LYS A 222 -1.02 0.05 -12.71
C LYS A 222 -0.71 -0.49 -14.09
N VAL A 223 -1.76 -0.84 -14.84
CA VAL A 223 -1.67 -1.39 -16.19
C VAL A 223 -2.46 -0.51 -17.14
N GLU A 224 -1.91 -0.29 -18.33
CA GLU A 224 -2.52 0.50 -19.40
C GLU A 224 -2.69 -0.32 -20.67
N ARG A 225 -3.81 -0.11 -21.37
CA ARG A 225 -4.07 -0.71 -22.69
C ARG A 225 -5.02 0.15 -23.53
N PRO A 226 -5.17 -0.11 -24.82
CA PRO A 226 -6.25 0.47 -25.63
C PRO A 226 -7.62 0.21 -24.98
N TYR A 227 -8.49 1.23 -25.04
CA TYR A 227 -9.83 1.15 -24.44
C TYR A 227 -10.68 0.06 -25.10
N ASP A 228 -11.25 -0.79 -24.28
CA ASP A 228 -12.22 -1.82 -24.64
C ASP A 228 -13.38 -1.79 -23.64
N ALA A 229 -14.57 -1.44 -24.10
CA ALA A 229 -15.74 -1.33 -23.23
C ALA A 229 -16.16 -2.65 -22.58
N SER A 230 -15.84 -3.80 -23.20
CA SER A 230 -16.15 -5.11 -22.65
C SER A 230 -15.34 -5.46 -21.41
N LEU A 231 -14.20 -4.79 -21.20
CA LEU A 231 -13.31 -5.01 -20.07
C LEU A 231 -13.59 -4.10 -18.88
N VAL A 232 -14.46 -3.12 -19.03
CA VAL A 232 -14.82 -2.22 -17.92
C VAL A 232 -15.43 -3.00 -16.75
N ASN A 233 -14.87 -2.80 -15.56
CA ASN A 233 -15.25 -3.52 -14.35
C ASN A 233 -15.11 -5.06 -14.48
N GLN A 234 -14.19 -5.51 -15.32
CA GLN A 234 -13.86 -6.92 -15.47
C GLN A 234 -12.44 -7.18 -14.94
N ALA A 235 -12.32 -8.27 -14.22
CA ALA A 235 -11.02 -8.78 -13.75
C ALA A 235 -10.56 -9.87 -14.73
N VAL A 236 -9.54 -9.54 -15.51
CA VAL A 236 -9.02 -10.43 -16.58
C VAL A 236 -7.54 -10.71 -16.41
N ARG A 237 -7.09 -11.87 -16.84
CA ARG A 237 -5.68 -12.21 -16.88
C ARG A 237 -5.01 -11.56 -18.08
N VAL A 238 -3.90 -10.88 -17.83
CA VAL A 238 -3.08 -10.26 -18.87
C VAL A 238 -1.62 -10.59 -18.65
N ARG A 239 -0.86 -10.60 -19.72
CA ARG A 239 0.60 -10.56 -19.64
C ARG A 239 1.03 -9.12 -19.49
N LEU A 240 1.78 -8.83 -18.41
CA LEU A 240 2.34 -7.50 -18.16
C LEU A 240 3.49 -7.26 -19.14
N GLY A 241 3.39 -6.20 -19.92
CA GLY A 241 4.44 -5.78 -20.84
C GLY A 241 5.48 -4.87 -20.19
N GLY A 242 6.12 -4.04 -21.02
CA GLY A 242 7.06 -3.03 -20.56
C GLY A 242 6.37 -1.76 -20.05
N TRP A 243 7.17 -0.74 -19.79
CA TRP A 243 6.67 0.58 -19.41
C TRP A 243 5.85 1.22 -20.55
N ASN A 244 4.74 1.87 -20.20
CA ASN A 244 4.00 2.72 -21.12
C ASN A 244 4.80 4.02 -21.45
N ALA A 245 4.28 4.83 -22.39
CA ALA A 245 5.01 5.99 -22.92
C ALA A 245 5.40 7.03 -21.85
N ASP A 246 4.60 7.21 -20.82
CA ASP A 246 4.87 8.16 -19.72
C ASP A 246 5.59 7.51 -18.53
N GLN A 247 5.94 6.24 -18.62
CA GLN A 247 6.62 5.46 -17.57
C GLN A 247 5.88 5.47 -16.21
N ARG A 248 4.54 5.42 -16.27
CA ARG A 248 3.66 5.45 -15.09
C ARG A 248 2.81 4.19 -14.93
N ALA A 249 2.87 3.28 -15.89
CA ALA A 249 2.14 2.01 -15.89
C ALA A 249 2.91 0.97 -16.73
N LEU A 250 2.62 -0.30 -16.53
CA LEU A 250 2.99 -1.34 -17.50
C LEU A 250 1.92 -1.48 -18.56
N THR A 251 2.29 -1.92 -19.76
CA THR A 251 1.33 -2.27 -20.81
C THR A 251 0.70 -3.64 -20.52
N ALA A 252 -0.50 -3.89 -21.05
CA ALA A 252 -1.06 -5.22 -21.16
C ALA A 252 -0.86 -5.71 -22.60
N ASP A 253 0.07 -6.64 -22.80
CA ASP A 253 0.45 -7.07 -24.14
C ASP A 253 -0.56 -8.07 -24.73
N GLU A 254 -1.05 -9.02 -23.91
CA GLU A 254 -2.00 -10.05 -24.33
C GLU A 254 -3.04 -10.28 -23.23
N LEU A 255 -4.29 -10.55 -23.66
CA LEU A 255 -5.30 -11.15 -22.81
C LEU A 255 -5.11 -12.67 -22.89
N GLU A 256 -4.91 -13.34 -21.75
CA GLU A 256 -5.02 -14.78 -21.73
C GLU A 256 -6.48 -15.16 -21.97
N GLU A 257 -6.77 -15.82 -23.10
CA GLU A 257 -8.05 -16.46 -23.31
C GLU A 257 -8.31 -17.42 -22.15
N GLY A 258 -9.47 -17.26 -21.49
CA GLY A 258 -9.86 -18.06 -20.36
C GLY A 258 -9.83 -19.55 -20.70
N GLY A 259 -8.75 -20.21 -20.38
CA GLY A 259 -8.72 -21.65 -20.31
C GLY A 259 -9.63 -22.07 -19.16
N GLU A 260 -10.86 -22.41 -19.46
CA GLU A 260 -11.65 -23.31 -18.63
C GLU A 260 -10.84 -24.61 -18.51
N HIS A 261 -10.06 -24.72 -17.47
CA HIS A 261 -9.60 -26.03 -17.01
C HIS A 261 -10.25 -26.29 -15.68
N GLY A 262 -11.32 -27.06 -15.82
CA GLY A 262 -12.00 -27.72 -14.75
C GLY A 262 -11.08 -28.63 -13.94
N ARG A 263 -11.38 -28.70 -12.74
CA ARG A 263 -11.53 -29.72 -11.71
C ARG A 263 -11.07 -29.24 -10.37
#